data_6fcea882c3060831da124867e4eb2c31
#
_entry.id   6fcea882c3060831da124867e4eb2c31
#
_cell.length_a   1.000
_cell.length_b   1.000
_cell.length_c   1.000
_cell.angle_alpha   90.00
_cell.angle_beta   90.00
_cell.angle_gamma   90.00
#
_symmetry.space_group_name_H-M   'P 1'
#
loop_
_entity.id
_entity.type
_entity.pdbx_description
1 polymer ?
#
loop_
_entity_poly.entity_id
_entity_poly.type
_entity_poly.pdbx_seq_one_letter_code
_entity_poly.pdbx_strand_id
1 'polypeptide(L)'
;MFRADHSRVQPIRPLTAEVEVIPRAHGSALFERGETQILGVTTLNMLRMEQQIDSLGPVTRKRYMHNYNFPPFSTGETGRVGSPKRREIGHGALAERALMPVLPSIEEFPYAIRQVSEALSSNGSTSMGSVCASTLSLLNAGVPLRARFAGIAMGLVSDEVDGKTEYVALTDILGAEDAFGD
;
A
#
# COMPACT_ATOMS: atom_id res chain seq x y z
N MET A 1 -22.78 9.26 -7.11
CA MET A 1 -23.40 9.85 -5.93
C MET A 1 -22.30 10.01 -4.90
N PHE A 2 -21.68 11.19 -4.85
CA PHE A 2 -20.60 11.48 -3.93
C PHE A 2 -21.13 11.48 -2.50
N ARG A 3 -20.34 10.99 -1.53
CA ARG A 3 -20.69 11.04 -0.10
C ARG A 3 -20.57 12.48 0.46
N ALA A 4 -20.99 13.48 -0.32
CA ALA A 4 -20.90 14.88 0.06
C ALA A 4 -22.04 15.29 1.02
N ASP A 5 -21.91 14.93 2.26
CA ASP A 5 -22.54 15.71 3.33
C ASP A 5 -21.52 16.75 3.82
N HIS A 6 -21.66 17.97 3.37
CA HIS A 6 -20.73 19.09 3.59
C HIS A 6 -20.50 19.46 5.07
N SER A 7 -21.13 18.77 6.02
CA SER A 7 -21.08 19.10 7.44
C SER A 7 -20.23 18.15 8.29
N ARG A 8 -19.67 17.07 7.74
CA ARG A 8 -18.99 16.03 8.54
C ARG A 8 -17.70 15.54 7.89
N VAL A 9 -16.63 15.54 8.67
CA VAL A 9 -15.44 14.72 8.41
C VAL A 9 -15.92 13.30 8.09
N GLN A 10 -15.70 12.83 6.86
CA GLN A 10 -16.15 11.50 6.47
C GLN A 10 -15.47 10.45 7.35
N PRO A 11 -16.23 9.53 7.95
CA PRO A 11 -15.63 8.48 8.75
C PRO A 11 -14.78 7.58 7.86
N ILE A 12 -13.59 7.24 8.32
CA ILE A 12 -12.78 6.19 7.72
C ILE A 12 -13.60 4.89 7.72
N ARG A 13 -13.56 4.14 6.61
CA ARG A 13 -14.23 2.84 6.52
C ARG A 13 -13.79 1.91 7.66
N PRO A 14 -14.63 0.96 8.09
CA PRO A 14 -14.25 -0.02 9.12
C PRO A 14 -12.92 -0.68 8.80
N LEU A 15 -12.06 -0.80 9.82
CA LEU A 15 -10.73 -1.39 9.71
C LEU A 15 -10.71 -2.73 10.42
N THR A 16 -10.14 -3.75 9.76
CA THR A 16 -9.74 -4.99 10.41
C THR A 16 -8.31 -5.34 10.04
N ALA A 17 -7.63 -6.05 10.91
CA ALA A 17 -6.26 -6.48 10.68
C ALA A 17 -6.01 -7.81 11.38
N GLU A 18 -5.44 -8.75 10.63
CA GLU A 18 -5.02 -10.05 11.12
C GLU A 18 -3.55 -10.27 10.79
N VAL A 19 -2.81 -10.93 11.65
CA VAL A 19 -1.42 -11.32 11.42
C VAL A 19 -1.29 -12.85 11.49
N GLU A 20 -0.14 -13.39 11.05
CA GLU A 20 0.11 -14.84 11.01
C GLU A 20 -0.86 -15.60 10.08
N VAL A 21 -1.34 -14.94 9.04
CA VAL A 21 -2.30 -15.52 8.08
C VAL A 21 -1.67 -16.68 7.30
N ILE A 22 -0.38 -16.60 6.99
CA ILE A 22 0.38 -17.63 6.29
C ILE A 22 1.41 -18.24 7.24
N PRO A 23 1.19 -19.47 7.75
CA PRO A 23 2.03 -20.06 8.83
C PRO A 23 3.50 -20.29 8.46
N ARG A 24 3.84 -20.36 7.16
CA ARG A 24 5.21 -20.63 6.69
C ARG A 24 5.94 -19.39 6.17
N ALA A 25 5.30 -18.22 6.17
CA ALA A 25 5.96 -16.96 5.86
C ALA A 25 6.70 -16.46 7.11
N HIS A 26 7.76 -15.65 6.92
CA HIS A 26 8.44 -15.00 8.04
C HIS A 26 7.52 -14.00 8.75
N GLY A 27 6.67 -13.30 7.98
CA GLY A 27 5.58 -12.49 8.49
C GLY A 27 4.48 -12.37 7.45
N SER A 28 3.24 -12.32 7.90
CA SER A 28 2.08 -12.12 7.04
C SER A 28 1.00 -11.35 7.77
N ALA A 29 0.23 -10.57 7.02
CA ALA A 29 -0.88 -9.81 7.55
C ALA A 29 -1.97 -9.63 6.49
N LEU A 30 -3.20 -9.73 6.90
CA LEU A 30 -4.37 -9.30 6.13
C LEU A 30 -4.83 -7.97 6.71
N PHE A 31 -4.88 -6.94 5.87
CA PHE A 31 -5.41 -5.64 6.22
C PHE A 31 -6.65 -5.35 5.38
N GLU A 32 -7.72 -4.98 6.06
CA GLU A 32 -8.97 -4.63 5.42
C GLU A 32 -9.39 -3.21 5.79
N ARG A 33 -9.94 -2.51 4.82
CA ARG A 33 -10.56 -1.20 5.00
C ARG A 33 -11.83 -1.14 4.14
N GLY A 34 -12.97 -1.37 4.78
CA GLY A 34 -14.22 -1.61 4.07
C GLY A 34 -14.08 -2.80 3.12
N GLU A 35 -14.31 -2.57 1.83
CA GLU A 35 -14.22 -3.60 0.78
C GLU A 35 -12.79 -3.83 0.25
N THR A 36 -11.83 -2.99 0.65
CA THR A 36 -10.44 -3.12 0.21
C THR A 36 -9.68 -4.07 1.13
N GLN A 37 -9.17 -5.16 0.57
CA GLN A 37 -8.40 -6.20 1.28
C GLN A 37 -7.01 -6.36 0.67
N ILE A 38 -5.97 -6.31 1.50
CA ILE A 38 -4.58 -6.49 1.10
C ILE A 38 -3.93 -7.56 1.97
N LEU A 39 -3.39 -8.59 1.32
CA LEU A 39 -2.51 -9.55 1.95
C LEU A 39 -1.06 -9.10 1.81
N GLY A 40 -0.42 -8.77 2.92
CA GLY A 40 1.01 -8.45 3.00
C GLY A 40 1.81 -9.66 3.44
N VAL A 41 2.90 -9.98 2.72
CA VAL A 41 3.79 -11.10 3.05
C VAL A 41 5.23 -10.62 3.07
N THR A 42 5.91 -10.86 4.18
CA THR A 42 7.32 -10.52 4.39
C THR A 42 8.17 -11.78 4.30
N THR A 43 9.22 -11.72 3.49
CA THR A 43 10.26 -12.74 3.40
C THR A 43 11.61 -12.14 3.74
N LEU A 44 12.32 -12.78 4.66
CA LEU A 44 13.67 -12.38 5.07
C LEU A 44 14.69 -13.32 4.43
N ASN A 45 15.81 -12.79 4.00
CA ASN A 45 16.91 -13.58 3.44
C ASN A 45 18.27 -12.95 3.76
N MET A 46 19.34 -13.68 3.47
CA MET A 46 20.69 -13.16 3.65
C MET A 46 20.97 -11.98 2.71
N LEU A 47 21.85 -11.07 3.13
CA LEU A 47 22.17 -9.83 2.38
C LEU A 47 22.59 -10.06 0.93
N ARG A 48 23.28 -11.16 0.62
CA ARG A 48 23.67 -11.46 -0.77
C ARG A 48 22.47 -11.61 -1.73
N MET A 49 21.25 -11.75 -1.20
CA MET A 49 20.00 -11.85 -1.97
C MET A 49 19.35 -10.48 -2.20
N GLU A 50 20.06 -9.39 -1.94
CA GLU A 50 19.64 -8.06 -2.35
C GLU A 50 19.43 -7.97 -3.85
N GLN A 51 18.44 -7.19 -4.26
CA GLN A 51 18.21 -6.93 -5.68
C GLN A 51 19.39 -6.14 -6.26
N GLN A 52 20.01 -6.67 -7.30
CA GLN A 52 21.00 -5.93 -8.10
C GLN A 52 20.26 -5.03 -9.11
N ILE A 53 20.67 -3.79 -9.19
CA ILE A 53 20.13 -2.81 -10.12
C ILE A 53 21.21 -2.48 -11.13
N ASP A 54 20.95 -2.87 -12.38
CA ASP A 54 21.80 -2.50 -13.53
C ASP A 54 21.19 -1.27 -14.19
N SER A 55 21.66 -0.10 -13.77
CA SER A 55 21.21 1.19 -14.31
C SER A 55 22.36 2.20 -14.27
N LEU A 56 22.22 3.30 -15.00
CA LEU A 56 23.19 4.42 -14.98
C LEU A 56 23.14 5.25 -13.68
N GLY A 57 22.22 4.93 -12.77
CA GLY A 57 22.09 5.61 -11.48
C GLY A 57 23.10 5.13 -10.43
N PRO A 58 23.28 5.87 -9.33
CA PRO A 58 24.24 5.53 -8.28
C PRO A 58 23.82 4.33 -7.42
N VAL A 59 22.54 3.95 -7.42
CA VAL A 59 22.02 2.84 -6.64
C VAL A 59 22.23 1.56 -7.40
N THR A 60 23.07 0.68 -6.88
CA THR A 60 23.42 -0.61 -7.51
C THR A 60 22.78 -1.82 -6.80
N ARG A 61 22.27 -1.66 -5.59
CA ARG A 61 21.64 -2.71 -4.80
C ARG A 61 20.46 -2.18 -3.98
N LYS A 62 19.48 -3.04 -3.79
CA LYS A 62 18.30 -2.78 -2.96
C LYS A 62 18.13 -3.90 -1.94
N ARG A 63 18.23 -3.55 -0.66
CA ARG A 63 17.99 -4.45 0.46
C ARG A 63 16.49 -4.68 0.74
N TYR A 64 15.69 -3.65 0.59
CA TYR A 64 14.25 -3.70 0.71
C TYR A 64 13.60 -3.66 -0.66
N MET A 65 12.81 -4.66 -0.96
CA MET A 65 12.11 -4.83 -2.23
C MET A 65 10.62 -4.92 -1.94
N HIS A 66 9.82 -4.08 -2.58
CA HIS A 66 8.37 -4.10 -2.45
C HIS A 66 7.72 -4.44 -3.79
N ASN A 67 7.05 -5.58 -3.85
CA ASN A 67 6.24 -5.98 -4.98
C ASN A 67 4.77 -5.75 -4.66
N TYR A 68 4.05 -5.06 -5.53
CA TYR A 68 2.62 -4.81 -5.43
C TYR A 68 1.91 -5.49 -6.58
N ASN A 69 0.97 -6.36 -6.30
CA ASN A 69 0.18 -7.09 -7.27
C ASN A 69 -1.28 -6.63 -7.20
N PHE A 70 -1.83 -6.28 -8.37
CA PHE A 70 -3.19 -5.80 -8.52
C PHE A 70 -3.90 -6.60 -9.61
N PRO A 71 -4.29 -7.86 -9.33
CA PRO A 71 -4.93 -8.71 -10.33
C PRO A 71 -6.33 -8.21 -10.67
N PRO A 72 -6.82 -8.46 -11.89
CA PRO A 72 -8.14 -8.00 -12.35
C PRO A 72 -9.29 -8.40 -11.43
N PHE A 73 -9.22 -9.60 -10.84
CA PHE A 73 -10.29 -10.08 -9.95
C PHE A 73 -10.48 -9.20 -8.70
N SER A 74 -9.46 -8.44 -8.29
CA SER A 74 -9.57 -7.55 -7.12
C SER A 74 -10.61 -6.45 -7.29
N THR A 75 -10.90 -6.06 -8.52
CA THR A 75 -11.97 -5.12 -8.89
C THR A 75 -13.19 -5.80 -9.52
N GLY A 76 -13.24 -7.13 -9.53
CA GLY A 76 -14.30 -7.90 -10.17
C GLY A 76 -14.22 -7.92 -11.71
N GLU A 77 -13.07 -7.52 -12.28
CA GLU A 77 -12.85 -7.49 -13.71
C GLU A 77 -12.26 -8.80 -14.23
N THR A 78 -12.51 -9.10 -15.50
CA THR A 78 -11.80 -10.14 -16.22
C THR A 78 -10.59 -9.53 -16.94
N GLY A 79 -9.47 -10.23 -16.94
CA GLY A 79 -8.27 -9.71 -17.58
C GLY A 79 -7.11 -10.68 -17.55
N ARG A 80 -6.10 -10.40 -18.37
CA ARG A 80 -4.87 -11.18 -18.39
C ARG A 80 -4.03 -10.90 -17.14
N VAL A 81 -3.67 -11.94 -16.42
CA VAL A 81 -2.65 -11.91 -15.38
C VAL A 81 -1.28 -12.19 -16.03
N GLY A 82 -0.29 -11.36 -15.75
CA GLY A 82 1.04 -11.47 -16.36
C GLY A 82 2.05 -10.54 -15.70
N SER A 83 2.93 -9.95 -16.50
CA SER A 83 3.93 -9.00 -16.00
C SER A 83 3.28 -7.78 -15.37
N PRO A 84 3.90 -7.18 -14.33
CA PRO A 84 3.40 -5.97 -13.67
C PRO A 84 3.17 -4.85 -14.67
N LYS A 85 2.03 -4.18 -14.55
CA LYS A 85 1.69 -2.98 -15.33
C LYS A 85 2.23 -1.72 -14.64
N ARG A 86 2.15 -0.58 -15.29
CA ARG A 86 2.63 0.72 -14.76
C ARG A 86 2.01 1.07 -13.40
N ARG A 87 0.75 0.75 -13.19
CA ARG A 87 0.05 0.95 -11.92
C ARG A 87 0.72 0.17 -10.79
N GLU A 88 0.99 -1.11 -11.00
CA GLU A 88 1.62 -1.98 -10.01
C GLU A 88 3.05 -1.53 -9.69
N ILE A 89 3.81 -1.13 -10.71
CA ILE A 89 5.16 -0.60 -10.54
C ILE A 89 5.13 0.71 -9.74
N GLY A 90 4.25 1.65 -10.09
CA GLY A 90 4.13 2.96 -9.42
C GLY A 90 3.67 2.83 -7.97
N HIS A 91 2.64 2.02 -7.71
CA HIS A 91 2.12 1.81 -6.36
C HIS A 91 3.11 1.03 -5.48
N GLY A 92 3.80 0.04 -6.03
CA GLY A 92 4.89 -0.66 -5.33
C GLY A 92 6.02 0.28 -4.94
N ALA A 93 6.45 1.14 -5.85
CA ALA A 93 7.49 2.15 -5.59
C ALA A 93 7.04 3.20 -4.56
N LEU A 94 5.76 3.56 -4.54
CA LEU A 94 5.19 4.46 -3.53
C LEU A 94 5.25 3.84 -2.13
N ALA A 95 4.77 2.62 -1.99
CA ALA A 95 4.80 1.89 -0.72
C ALA A 95 6.23 1.62 -0.24
N GLU A 96 7.15 1.30 -1.15
CA GLU A 96 8.56 1.12 -0.84
C GLU A 96 9.17 2.40 -0.25
N ARG A 97 8.98 3.53 -0.92
CA ARG A 97 9.50 4.83 -0.44
C ARG A 97 8.90 5.26 0.89
N ALA A 98 7.63 4.92 1.13
CA ALA A 98 6.96 5.21 2.39
C ALA A 98 7.56 4.43 3.57
N LEU A 99 7.97 3.19 3.36
CA LEU A 99 8.48 2.30 4.41
C LEU A 99 10.00 2.41 4.62
N MET A 100 10.78 2.76 3.61
CA MET A 100 12.24 2.87 3.70
C MET A 100 12.75 3.68 4.90
N PRO A 101 12.18 4.86 5.26
CA PRO A 101 12.69 5.66 6.38
C PRO A 101 12.50 5.02 7.75
N VAL A 102 11.56 4.10 7.89
CA VAL A 102 11.23 3.43 9.16
C VAL A 102 11.91 2.08 9.33
N LEU A 103 12.59 1.58 8.29
CA LEU A 103 13.33 0.33 8.37
C LEU A 103 14.58 0.48 9.26
N PRO A 104 14.97 -0.59 9.98
CA PRO A 104 16.22 -0.62 10.73
C PRO A 104 17.44 -0.53 9.80
N SER A 105 18.58 -0.11 10.33
CA SER A 105 19.84 -0.14 9.60
C SER A 105 20.30 -1.58 9.33
N ILE A 106 21.31 -1.72 8.46
CA ILE A 106 21.85 -3.06 8.14
C ILE A 106 22.57 -3.69 9.32
N GLU A 107 23.15 -2.85 10.19
CA GLU A 107 23.83 -3.28 11.40
C GLU A 107 22.84 -3.77 12.46
N GLU A 108 21.68 -3.13 12.56
CA GLU A 108 20.61 -3.51 13.49
C GLU A 108 19.85 -4.74 13.04
N PHE A 109 19.68 -4.91 11.73
CA PHE A 109 18.90 -6.01 11.15
C PHE A 109 19.52 -6.47 9.81
N PRO A 110 20.49 -7.39 9.83
CA PRO A 110 21.31 -7.76 8.68
C PRO A 110 20.63 -8.74 7.71
N TYR A 111 19.43 -8.41 7.27
CA TYR A 111 18.65 -9.22 6.31
C TYR A 111 18.23 -8.39 5.10
N ALA A 112 18.21 -9.03 3.92
CA ALA A 112 17.45 -8.57 2.79
C ALA A 112 15.96 -8.84 3.05
N ILE A 113 15.12 -7.87 2.76
CA ILE A 113 13.69 -7.91 3.05
C ILE A 113 12.92 -7.84 1.74
N ARG A 114 12.11 -8.85 1.45
CA ARG A 114 11.16 -8.81 0.36
C ARG A 114 9.75 -8.73 0.90
N GLN A 115 9.05 -7.69 0.51
CA GLN A 115 7.64 -7.47 0.81
C GLN A 115 6.81 -7.72 -0.45
N VAL A 116 5.75 -8.49 -0.31
CA VAL A 116 4.75 -8.67 -1.38
C VAL A 116 3.40 -8.23 -0.84
N SER A 117 2.71 -7.39 -1.58
CA SER A 117 1.34 -6.96 -1.30
C SER A 117 0.42 -7.44 -2.40
N GLU A 118 -0.52 -8.30 -2.04
CA GLU A 118 -1.54 -8.84 -2.95
C GLU A 118 -2.87 -8.14 -2.69
N ALA A 119 -3.39 -7.43 -3.67
CA ALA A 119 -4.74 -6.89 -3.61
C ALA A 119 -5.76 -8.02 -3.83
N LEU A 120 -6.47 -8.43 -2.78
CA LEU A 120 -7.50 -9.47 -2.84
C LEU A 120 -8.84 -8.87 -3.25
N SER A 121 -9.14 -7.66 -2.76
CA SER A 121 -10.31 -6.88 -3.15
C SER A 121 -9.95 -5.39 -3.09
N SER A 122 -10.56 -4.58 -3.96
CA SER A 122 -10.23 -3.16 -4.09
C SER A 122 -11.45 -2.30 -4.39
N ASN A 123 -11.67 -1.31 -3.53
CA ASN A 123 -12.58 -0.20 -3.77
C ASN A 123 -11.94 1.12 -3.31
N GLY A 124 -10.86 1.51 -3.99
CA GLY A 124 -10.08 2.72 -3.69
C GLY A 124 -9.10 2.58 -2.51
N SER A 125 -8.11 3.46 -2.48
CA SER A 125 -7.08 3.53 -1.43
C SER A 125 -6.25 2.25 -1.24
N THR A 126 -6.12 1.44 -2.29
CA THR A 126 -5.51 0.09 -2.24
C THR A 126 -4.00 0.16 -2.03
N SER A 127 -3.32 1.13 -2.67
CA SER A 127 -1.89 1.35 -2.47
C SER A 127 -1.54 1.73 -1.04
N MET A 128 -2.41 2.51 -0.39
CA MET A 128 -2.24 2.88 1.02
C MET A 128 -2.60 1.72 1.95
N GLY A 129 -3.54 0.87 1.57
CA GLY A 129 -3.79 -0.41 2.24
C GLY A 129 -2.55 -1.33 2.22
N SER A 130 -1.79 -1.31 1.10
CA SER A 130 -0.53 -2.09 1.02
C SER A 130 0.54 -1.60 1.99
N VAL A 131 0.61 -0.29 2.26
CA VAL A 131 1.50 0.27 3.30
C VAL A 131 1.13 -0.26 4.69
N CYS A 132 -0.17 -0.29 5.00
CA CYS A 132 -0.66 -0.81 6.28
C CYS A 132 -0.38 -2.32 6.44
N ALA A 133 -0.74 -3.12 5.43
CA ALA A 133 -0.49 -4.57 5.43
C ALA A 133 1.02 -4.89 5.54
N SER A 134 1.86 -4.12 4.84
CA SER A 134 3.32 -4.28 4.90
C SER A 134 3.88 -3.95 6.27
N THR A 135 3.42 -2.87 6.90
CA THR A 135 3.82 -2.52 8.27
C THR A 135 3.49 -3.65 9.23
N LEU A 136 2.29 -4.19 9.16
CA LEU A 136 1.85 -5.30 10.02
C LEU A 136 2.68 -6.57 9.78
N SER A 137 2.90 -6.94 8.52
CA SER A 137 3.66 -8.15 8.18
C SER A 137 5.15 -8.02 8.51
N LEU A 138 5.74 -6.82 8.41
CA LEU A 138 7.11 -6.55 8.86
C LEU A 138 7.24 -6.69 10.37
N LEU A 139 6.29 -6.13 11.14
CA LEU A 139 6.25 -6.28 12.59
C LEU A 139 6.03 -7.74 13.00
N ASN A 140 5.16 -8.46 12.31
CA ASN A 140 4.94 -9.89 12.54
C ASN A 140 6.19 -10.73 12.21
N ALA A 141 6.99 -10.33 11.22
CA ALA A 141 8.29 -10.94 10.93
C ALA A 141 9.40 -10.61 11.95
N GLY A 142 9.12 -9.79 12.97
CA GLY A 142 10.09 -9.36 13.96
C GLY A 142 11.05 -8.27 13.48
N VAL A 143 10.73 -7.56 12.39
CA VAL A 143 11.55 -6.43 11.93
C VAL A 143 11.38 -5.26 12.91
N PRO A 144 12.48 -4.76 13.54
CA PRO A 144 12.40 -3.66 14.51
C PRO A 144 12.24 -2.32 13.78
N LEU A 145 11.01 -2.00 13.38
CA LEU A 145 10.72 -0.73 12.73
C LEU A 145 10.96 0.45 13.68
N ARG A 146 11.57 1.52 13.19
CA ARG A 146 11.85 2.74 13.97
C ARG A 146 10.58 3.50 14.37
N ALA A 147 9.51 3.37 13.60
CA ALA A 147 8.21 3.96 13.90
C ALA A 147 7.10 3.10 13.31
N ARG A 148 5.91 3.20 13.88
CA ARG A 148 4.68 2.65 13.28
C ARG A 148 4.28 3.53 12.12
N PHE A 149 3.88 2.91 11.02
CA PHE A 149 3.53 3.61 9.79
C PHE A 149 2.21 3.11 9.24
N ALA A 150 1.38 4.02 8.76
CA ALA A 150 0.11 3.71 8.11
C ALA A 150 -0.12 4.67 6.95
N GLY A 151 -0.96 4.29 6.01
CA GLY A 151 -1.30 5.09 4.85
C GLY A 151 -2.79 5.19 4.63
N ILE A 152 -3.23 6.36 4.13
CA ILE A 152 -4.60 6.59 3.68
C ILE A 152 -4.56 7.47 2.44
N ALA A 153 -5.45 7.23 1.48
CA ALA A 153 -5.59 8.07 0.31
C ALA A 153 -6.56 9.22 0.60
N MET A 154 -6.20 10.40 0.13
CA MET A 154 -7.02 11.60 0.21
C MET A 154 -7.32 12.11 -1.19
N GLY A 155 -8.47 12.73 -1.37
CA GLY A 155 -8.87 13.39 -2.59
C GLY A 155 -9.29 14.83 -2.32
N LEU A 156 -9.39 15.60 -3.39
CA LEU A 156 -9.94 16.95 -3.39
C LEU A 156 -11.07 16.99 -4.43
N VAL A 157 -12.15 17.63 -4.07
CA VAL A 157 -13.25 17.93 -5.01
C VAL A 157 -13.48 19.43 -4.98
N SER A 158 -13.61 20.05 -6.14
CA SER A 158 -13.96 21.44 -6.27
C SER A 158 -15.30 21.60 -6.99
N ASP A 159 -16.07 22.60 -6.63
CA ASP A 159 -17.29 22.99 -7.31
C ASP A 159 -17.48 24.50 -7.24
N GLU A 160 -18.25 25.06 -8.16
CA GLU A 160 -18.59 26.47 -8.17
C GLU A 160 -19.99 26.68 -7.55
N VAL A 161 -20.01 27.22 -6.33
CA VAL A 161 -21.24 27.51 -5.59
C VAL A 161 -21.38 29.04 -5.47
N ASP A 162 -22.47 29.60 -5.99
CA ASP A 162 -22.75 31.05 -5.98
C ASP A 162 -21.60 31.92 -6.52
N GLY A 163 -20.92 31.45 -7.59
CA GLY A 163 -19.82 32.16 -8.23
C GLY A 163 -18.51 32.15 -7.42
N LYS A 164 -18.38 31.26 -6.44
CA LYS A 164 -17.16 31.01 -5.69
C LYS A 164 -16.78 29.54 -5.78
N THR A 165 -15.51 29.28 -6.01
CA THR A 165 -14.99 27.90 -5.98
C THR A 165 -14.87 27.44 -4.52
N GLU A 166 -15.61 26.39 -4.20
CA GLU A 166 -15.51 25.69 -2.91
C GLU A 166 -14.72 24.40 -3.08
N TYR A 167 -13.94 24.03 -2.05
CA TYR A 167 -13.11 22.83 -2.04
C TYR A 167 -13.49 21.94 -0.87
N VAL A 168 -13.62 20.63 -1.14
CA VAL A 168 -13.86 19.61 -0.12
C VAL A 168 -12.75 18.57 -0.17
N ALA A 169 -12.03 18.42 0.95
CA ALA A 169 -11.05 17.36 1.11
C ALA A 169 -11.75 16.07 1.53
N LEU A 170 -11.50 15.00 0.80
CA LEU A 170 -12.00 13.66 1.08
C LEU A 170 -10.90 12.81 1.71
N THR A 171 -11.25 12.06 2.77
CA THR A 171 -10.35 11.09 3.41
C THR A 171 -10.86 9.69 3.13
N ASP A 172 -9.95 8.74 2.87
CA ASP A 172 -10.28 7.36 2.55
C ASP A 172 -11.17 7.25 1.30
N ILE A 173 -10.68 7.78 0.18
CA ILE A 173 -11.43 7.87 -1.07
C ILE A 173 -11.78 6.48 -1.62
N LEU A 174 -12.99 6.39 -2.18
CA LEU A 174 -13.47 5.24 -2.95
C LEU A 174 -12.98 5.31 -4.39
N GLY A 175 -13.02 4.17 -5.11
CA GLY A 175 -12.65 4.13 -6.51
C GLY A 175 -13.47 5.06 -7.41
N ALA A 176 -14.77 5.24 -7.12
CA ALA A 176 -15.61 6.19 -7.82
C ALA A 176 -15.23 7.65 -7.54
N GLU A 177 -14.85 7.96 -6.30
CA GLU A 177 -14.39 9.31 -5.92
C GLU A 177 -13.05 9.65 -6.57
N ASP A 178 -12.14 8.66 -6.71
CA ASP A 178 -10.88 8.80 -7.45
C ASP A 178 -11.10 9.02 -8.95
N ALA A 179 -12.10 8.37 -9.53
CA ALA A 179 -12.38 8.46 -10.96
C ALA A 179 -13.10 9.75 -11.41
N PHE A 180 -13.81 10.40 -10.50
CA PHE A 180 -14.64 11.58 -10.79
C PHE A 180 -14.25 12.83 -9.96
N GLY A 181 -13.22 12.74 -9.15
CA GLY A 181 -12.61 13.88 -8.43
C GLY A 181 -11.68 14.71 -9.31
N ASP A 182 -11.17 15.82 -8.77
CA ASP A 182 -10.23 16.74 -9.43
C ASP A 182 -8.77 16.23 -9.37
#